data_5543f98457a9bacb7802a8a9b72241ae
#
_entry.id   5543f98457a9bacb7802a8a9b72241ae
#
_cell.length_a   1.000
_cell.length_b   1.000
_cell.length_c   1.000
_cell.angle_alpha   90.00
_cell.angle_beta   90.00
_cell.angle_gamma   90.00
#
_symmetry.space_group_name_H-M   'P 1'
#
loop_
_entity.id
_entity.type
_entity.pdbx_description
1 polymer ?
#
loop_
_entity_poly.entity_id
_entity_poly.type
_entity_poly.pdbx_seq_one_letter_code
_entity_poly.pdbx_strand_id
1 'polypeptide(L)'
;MARQLRRKKEVPFYMLVVMLFLLGTIMGSRSIETIAEKIPMERLHRIVIDPGHGGEDGGAVSCTGKNESNFNLQISLRLNDLFHLLGYETVMIRTTDVSVYASGDTIAQRKVSDLKQRVRIVQRTSDAVLVSIHQNTFPEGKYSGAQVFYAASPGSKELSARIQADLVASLNPGS
;
A
#
# COMPACT_ATOMS: atom_id res chain seq x y z
N MET A 1 -49.01 32.05 36.06
CA MET A 1 -49.25 32.30 34.62
C MET A 1 -47.96 32.36 33.78
N ALA A 2 -46.85 32.79 34.33
CA ALA A 2 -45.56 32.94 33.59
C ALA A 2 -44.87 31.60 33.17
N ARG A 3 -45.13 30.51 33.88
CA ARG A 3 -44.47 29.18 33.61
C ARG A 3 -44.99 28.45 32.34
N GLN A 4 -46.22 28.75 31.93
CA GLN A 4 -46.82 28.09 30.72
C GLN A 4 -46.38 28.76 29.39
N LEU A 5 -46.02 30.06 29.43
CA LEU A 5 -45.58 30.77 28.21
C LEU A 5 -44.14 30.42 27.80
N ARG A 6 -43.30 29.99 28.77
CA ARG A 6 -41.91 29.59 28.48
C ARG A 6 -41.80 28.23 27.76
N ARG A 7 -42.70 27.30 28.12
CA ARG A 7 -42.73 25.94 27.51
C ARG A 7 -43.11 25.92 26.02
N LYS A 8 -43.91 26.90 25.57
CA LYS A 8 -44.37 26.96 24.16
C LYS A 8 -43.28 27.44 23.17
N LYS A 9 -42.21 28.06 23.65
CA LYS A 9 -41.13 28.55 22.79
C LYS A 9 -39.96 27.60 22.64
N GLU A 10 -39.79 26.66 23.56
CA GLU A 10 -38.66 25.74 23.55
C GLU A 10 -38.88 24.50 22.61
N VAL A 11 -40.13 24.05 22.45
CA VAL A 11 -40.44 22.94 21.55
C VAL A 11 -40.03 23.21 20.08
N PRO A 12 -40.31 24.37 19.47
CA PRO A 12 -39.87 24.61 18.10
C PRO A 12 -38.34 24.76 17.96
N PHE A 13 -37.62 25.19 19.01
CA PHE A 13 -36.17 25.28 19.01
C PHE A 13 -35.54 23.88 18.97
N TYR A 14 -35.97 22.96 19.82
CA TYR A 14 -35.49 21.58 19.82
C TYR A 14 -35.85 20.84 18.51
N MET A 15 -37.03 21.08 17.95
CA MET A 15 -37.43 20.53 16.66
C MET A 15 -36.52 21.07 15.53
N LEU A 16 -36.16 22.34 15.56
CA LEU A 16 -35.24 22.93 14.59
C LEU A 16 -33.85 22.29 14.68
N VAL A 17 -33.31 22.13 15.90
CA VAL A 17 -32.00 21.49 16.12
C VAL A 17 -31.98 20.05 15.66
N VAL A 18 -33.03 19.25 15.98
CA VAL A 18 -33.16 17.86 15.52
C VAL A 18 -33.27 17.80 13.99
N MET A 19 -34.03 18.70 13.38
CA MET A 19 -34.18 18.76 11.92
C MET A 19 -32.84 19.10 11.23
N LEU A 20 -32.05 20.04 11.77
CA LEU A 20 -30.74 20.38 11.25
C LEU A 20 -29.75 19.23 11.40
N PHE A 21 -29.81 18.49 12.51
CA PHE A 21 -28.98 17.31 12.74
C PHE A 21 -29.32 16.19 11.73
N LEU A 22 -30.61 15.93 11.52
CA LEU A 22 -31.08 14.95 10.53
C LEU A 22 -30.71 15.34 9.10
N LEU A 23 -30.84 16.62 8.75
CA LEU A 23 -30.38 17.14 7.43
C LEU A 23 -28.86 16.99 7.27
N GLY A 24 -28.07 17.27 8.32
CA GLY A 24 -26.62 17.10 8.30
C GLY A 24 -26.20 15.63 8.11
N THR A 25 -26.90 14.69 8.74
CA THR A 25 -26.64 13.25 8.56
C THR A 25 -27.01 12.77 7.16
N ILE A 26 -28.15 13.22 6.61
CA ILE A 26 -28.59 12.88 5.25
C ILE A 26 -27.64 13.47 4.18
N MET A 27 -27.18 14.70 4.35
CA MET A 27 -26.23 15.32 3.43
C MET A 27 -24.83 14.69 3.55
N GLY A 28 -24.41 14.32 4.77
CA GLY A 28 -23.16 13.62 5.03
C GLY A 28 -23.12 12.23 4.38
N SER A 29 -24.21 11.44 4.52
CA SER A 29 -24.29 10.12 3.90
C SER A 29 -24.29 10.18 2.38
N ARG A 30 -24.98 11.13 1.76
CA ARG A 30 -24.92 11.34 0.29
C ARG A 30 -23.54 11.73 -0.22
N SER A 31 -22.76 12.49 0.57
CA SER A 31 -21.40 12.86 0.19
C SER A 31 -20.44 11.66 0.23
N ILE A 32 -20.66 10.72 1.16
CA ILE A 32 -19.88 9.47 1.24
C ILE A 32 -20.23 8.54 0.08
N GLU A 33 -21.52 8.40 -0.25
CA GLU A 33 -21.97 7.60 -1.40
C GLU A 33 -21.41 8.13 -2.74
N THR A 34 -21.39 9.46 -2.92
CA THR A 34 -20.88 10.08 -4.17
C THR A 34 -19.36 9.91 -4.34
N ILE A 35 -18.62 9.74 -3.27
CA ILE A 35 -17.17 9.44 -3.34
C ILE A 35 -16.97 7.95 -3.66
N ALA A 36 -17.77 7.06 -3.07
CA ALA A 36 -17.71 5.63 -3.33
C ALA A 36 -18.12 5.26 -4.77
N GLU A 37 -19.13 5.94 -5.35
CA GLU A 37 -19.56 5.71 -6.74
C GLU A 37 -18.55 6.20 -7.80
N LYS A 38 -17.62 7.10 -7.46
CA LYS A 38 -16.62 7.63 -8.40
C LYS A 38 -15.37 6.80 -8.58
N ILE A 39 -15.19 5.76 -7.79
CA ILE A 39 -14.14 4.78 -8.04
C ILE A 39 -14.79 3.67 -8.86
N PRO A 40 -14.52 3.55 -10.18
CA PRO A 40 -15.00 2.42 -10.95
C PRO A 40 -14.40 1.15 -10.30
N MET A 41 -15.22 0.37 -9.60
CA MET A 41 -14.82 -0.94 -9.07
C MET A 41 -14.61 -1.99 -10.17
N GLU A 42 -14.66 -1.55 -11.43
CA GLU A 42 -14.36 -2.38 -12.59
C GLU A 42 -12.85 -2.62 -12.68
N ARG A 43 -12.41 -3.77 -12.19
CA ARG A 43 -11.06 -4.34 -12.21
C ARG A 43 -10.08 -3.69 -11.22
N LEU A 44 -10.35 -3.83 -9.94
CA LEU A 44 -9.26 -3.76 -8.98
C LEU A 44 -8.37 -4.99 -9.20
N HIS A 45 -7.26 -4.82 -9.90
CA HIS A 45 -6.24 -5.86 -9.99
C HIS A 45 -5.79 -6.26 -8.58
N ARG A 46 -5.52 -7.52 -8.37
CA ARG A 46 -4.83 -7.96 -7.15
C ARG A 46 -3.42 -7.41 -7.14
N ILE A 47 -2.93 -7.07 -5.97
CA ILE A 47 -1.57 -6.55 -5.83
C ILE A 47 -0.75 -7.60 -5.07
N VAL A 48 0.24 -8.16 -5.74
CA VAL A 48 1.24 -9.01 -5.09
C VAL A 48 2.37 -8.11 -4.60
N ILE A 49 2.57 -8.07 -3.30
CA ILE A 49 3.64 -7.29 -2.67
C ILE A 49 4.77 -8.24 -2.30
N ASP A 50 5.95 -7.97 -2.84
CA ASP A 50 7.16 -8.76 -2.65
C ASP A 50 8.20 -8.00 -1.84
N PRO A 51 8.26 -8.21 -0.51
CA PRO A 51 9.38 -7.70 0.29
C PRO A 51 10.65 -8.47 -0.08
N GLY A 52 11.57 -7.86 -0.83
CA GLY A 52 12.80 -8.51 -1.27
C GLY A 52 13.63 -9.09 -0.13
N HIS A 53 14.41 -10.14 -0.42
CA HIS A 53 15.20 -10.89 0.56
C HIS A 53 14.36 -11.51 1.68
N GLY A 54 15.02 -11.88 2.81
CA GLY A 54 14.37 -12.39 4.02
C GLY A 54 15.11 -13.59 4.63
N GLY A 55 14.99 -13.74 5.94
CA GLY A 55 15.65 -14.80 6.69
C GLY A 55 17.17 -14.74 6.55
N GLU A 56 17.79 -15.84 6.10
CA GLU A 56 19.24 -15.93 5.91
C GLU A 56 19.79 -15.04 4.77
N ASP A 57 18.93 -14.62 3.83
CA ASP A 57 19.29 -13.64 2.81
C ASP A 57 18.93 -12.23 3.27
N GLY A 58 19.84 -11.58 3.97
CA GLY A 58 19.64 -10.23 4.49
C GLY A 58 19.62 -9.13 3.44
N GLY A 59 20.11 -9.39 2.21
CA GLY A 59 20.35 -8.35 1.20
C GLY A 59 21.55 -7.46 1.59
N ALA A 60 21.52 -6.21 1.17
CA ALA A 60 22.53 -5.21 1.53
C ALA A 60 22.45 -4.85 3.02
N VAL A 61 23.57 -4.36 3.58
CA VAL A 61 23.65 -3.90 4.97
C VAL A 61 23.79 -2.38 4.99
N SER A 62 22.92 -1.71 5.73
CA SER A 62 22.96 -0.25 5.89
C SER A 62 24.16 0.21 6.72
N CYS A 63 24.46 1.51 6.69
CA CYS A 63 25.51 2.12 7.54
C CYS A 63 25.25 1.96 9.05
N THR A 64 24.02 1.63 9.45
CA THR A 64 23.64 1.33 10.85
C THR A 64 23.63 -0.15 11.18
N GLY A 65 24.11 -1.01 10.27
CA GLY A 65 24.16 -2.48 10.47
C GLY A 65 22.83 -3.21 10.29
N LYS A 66 21.80 -2.55 9.77
CA LYS A 66 20.50 -3.19 9.50
C LYS A 66 20.46 -3.77 8.09
N ASN A 67 19.90 -4.97 7.97
CA ASN A 67 19.72 -5.65 6.69
C ASN A 67 18.62 -4.99 5.85
N GLU A 68 18.79 -5.02 4.55
CA GLU A 68 17.84 -4.59 3.54
C GLU A 68 16.48 -5.30 3.70
N SER A 69 16.49 -6.62 3.98
CA SER A 69 15.29 -7.43 4.18
C SER A 69 14.32 -6.84 5.21
N ASN A 70 14.85 -6.21 6.27
CA ASN A 70 14.05 -5.57 7.31
C ASN A 70 13.35 -4.30 6.81
N PHE A 71 14.06 -3.46 6.05
CA PHE A 71 13.47 -2.24 5.48
C PHE A 71 12.41 -2.60 4.43
N ASN A 72 12.72 -3.56 3.55
CA ASN A 72 11.78 -4.04 2.53
C ASN A 72 10.49 -4.55 3.17
N LEU A 73 10.60 -5.34 4.24
CA LEU A 73 9.43 -5.86 4.96
C LEU A 73 8.60 -4.73 5.57
N GLN A 74 9.24 -3.78 6.26
CA GLN A 74 8.53 -2.69 6.94
C GLN A 74 7.80 -1.76 5.95
N ILE A 75 8.41 -1.45 4.80
CA ILE A 75 7.78 -0.66 3.75
C ILE A 75 6.61 -1.43 3.16
N SER A 76 6.80 -2.71 2.86
CA SER A 76 5.79 -3.57 2.26
C SER A 76 4.57 -3.78 3.16
N LEU A 77 4.75 -3.92 4.48
CA LEU A 77 3.63 -4.02 5.42
C LEU A 77 2.79 -2.74 5.43
N ARG A 78 3.43 -1.56 5.46
CA ARG A 78 2.70 -0.28 5.39
C ARG A 78 1.97 -0.11 4.06
N LEU A 79 2.60 -0.52 2.96
CA LEU A 79 2.00 -0.48 1.63
C LEU A 79 0.78 -1.42 1.55
N ASN A 80 0.89 -2.61 2.14
CA ASN A 80 -0.22 -3.55 2.26
C ASN A 80 -1.42 -2.93 2.99
N ASP A 81 -1.17 -2.30 4.16
CA ASP A 81 -2.22 -1.67 4.95
C ASP A 81 -2.91 -0.52 4.18
N LEU A 82 -2.13 0.28 3.44
CA LEU A 82 -2.67 1.34 2.58
C LEU A 82 -3.52 0.78 1.44
N PHE A 83 -3.09 -0.28 0.77
CA PHE A 83 -3.88 -0.91 -0.29
C PHE A 83 -5.19 -1.49 0.25
N HIS A 84 -5.17 -2.13 1.42
CA HIS A 84 -6.39 -2.60 2.07
C HIS A 84 -7.34 -1.45 2.42
N LEU A 85 -6.81 -0.34 2.94
CA LEU A 85 -7.60 0.86 3.23
C LEU A 85 -8.27 1.44 1.97
N LEU A 86 -7.61 1.32 0.82
CA LEU A 86 -8.11 1.74 -0.48
C LEU A 86 -9.02 0.70 -1.17
N GLY A 87 -9.26 -0.45 -0.53
CA GLY A 87 -10.14 -1.50 -1.04
C GLY A 87 -9.50 -2.49 -2.03
N TYR A 88 -8.17 -2.49 -2.17
CA TYR A 88 -7.48 -3.47 -3.02
C TYR A 88 -7.30 -4.81 -2.31
N GLU A 89 -7.42 -5.91 -3.07
CA GLU A 89 -6.98 -7.22 -2.61
C GLU A 89 -5.46 -7.32 -2.75
N THR A 90 -4.77 -7.72 -1.68
CA THR A 90 -3.31 -7.89 -1.69
C THR A 90 -2.90 -9.31 -1.34
N VAL A 91 -1.75 -9.74 -1.87
CA VAL A 91 -1.06 -10.97 -1.53
C VAL A 91 0.37 -10.62 -1.15
N MET A 92 0.72 -10.77 0.12
CA MET A 92 2.08 -10.61 0.59
C MET A 92 2.88 -11.89 0.36
N ILE A 93 4.06 -11.83 -0.27
CA ILE A 93 4.94 -13.00 -0.45
C ILE A 93 5.50 -13.46 0.90
N ARG A 94 5.81 -12.53 1.80
CA ARG A 94 6.16 -12.80 3.21
C ARG A 94 5.65 -11.68 4.10
N THR A 95 5.29 -12.01 5.33
CA THR A 95 4.80 -11.06 6.36
C THR A 95 5.72 -10.98 7.57
N THR A 96 6.77 -11.78 7.58
CA THR A 96 7.81 -11.82 8.62
C THR A 96 9.19 -11.88 7.96
N ASP A 97 10.27 -11.79 8.75
CA ASP A 97 11.63 -11.90 8.22
C ASP A 97 12.03 -13.36 8.02
N VAL A 98 11.47 -13.97 6.97
CA VAL A 98 11.73 -15.36 6.56
C VAL A 98 12.01 -15.42 5.07
N SER A 99 12.79 -16.44 4.64
CA SER A 99 12.87 -16.86 3.24
C SER A 99 11.69 -17.76 2.91
N VAL A 100 11.25 -17.78 1.63
CA VAL A 100 10.11 -18.58 1.17
C VAL A 100 10.53 -19.81 0.36
N TYR A 101 11.82 -20.20 0.39
CA TYR A 101 12.29 -21.37 -0.34
C TYR A 101 11.61 -22.66 0.11
N ALA A 102 11.44 -23.61 -0.81
CA ALA A 102 10.86 -24.91 -0.53
C ALA A 102 11.92 -25.98 -0.19
N SER A 103 13.15 -25.84 -0.74
CA SER A 103 14.23 -26.81 -0.58
C SER A 103 15.58 -26.22 -0.96
N GLY A 104 16.66 -26.87 -0.53
CA GLY A 104 18.05 -26.55 -0.86
C GLY A 104 18.99 -26.88 0.29
N ASP A 105 20.10 -27.54 -0.01
CA ASP A 105 21.12 -27.94 0.97
C ASP A 105 22.17 -26.83 1.18
N THR A 106 22.35 -25.97 0.18
CA THR A 106 23.27 -24.83 0.23
C THR A 106 22.54 -23.50 0.17
N ILE A 107 23.16 -22.43 0.65
CA ILE A 107 22.62 -21.07 0.56
C ILE A 107 22.27 -20.71 -0.90
N ALA A 108 23.15 -21.04 -1.85
CA ALA A 108 22.90 -20.77 -3.26
C ALA A 108 21.66 -21.49 -3.80
N GLN A 109 21.48 -22.76 -3.44
CA GLN A 109 20.31 -23.55 -3.82
C GLN A 109 19.03 -22.98 -3.18
N ARG A 110 19.09 -22.60 -1.88
CA ARG A 110 17.96 -21.96 -1.19
C ARG A 110 17.57 -20.64 -1.83
N LYS A 111 18.53 -19.78 -2.21
CA LYS A 111 18.26 -18.54 -2.94
C LYS A 111 17.54 -18.79 -4.28
N VAL A 112 17.99 -19.75 -5.07
CA VAL A 112 17.33 -20.14 -6.32
C VAL A 112 15.91 -20.66 -6.05
N SER A 113 15.75 -21.49 -5.03
CA SER A 113 14.46 -22.01 -4.60
C SER A 113 13.51 -20.91 -4.14
N ASP A 114 14.01 -19.93 -3.39
CA ASP A 114 13.26 -18.75 -2.92
C ASP A 114 12.71 -17.93 -4.11
N LEU A 115 13.56 -17.59 -5.06
CA LEU A 115 13.14 -16.88 -6.27
C LEU A 115 12.06 -17.66 -7.07
N LYS A 116 12.23 -18.98 -7.19
CA LYS A 116 11.22 -19.82 -7.85
C LYS A 116 9.88 -19.80 -7.11
N GLN A 117 9.89 -19.79 -5.79
CA GLN A 117 8.64 -19.71 -5.01
C GLN A 117 7.97 -18.35 -5.15
N ARG A 118 8.72 -17.25 -5.14
CA ARG A 118 8.18 -15.90 -5.40
C ARG A 118 7.47 -15.85 -6.76
N VAL A 119 8.13 -16.35 -7.80
CA VAL A 119 7.52 -16.45 -9.15
C VAL A 119 6.25 -17.31 -9.14
N ARG A 120 6.24 -18.43 -8.43
CA ARG A 120 5.05 -19.31 -8.33
C ARG A 120 3.88 -18.61 -7.64
N ILE A 121 4.13 -17.83 -6.58
CA ILE A 121 3.08 -17.06 -5.89
C ILE A 121 2.47 -16.06 -6.86
N VAL A 122 3.28 -15.31 -7.58
CA VAL A 122 2.81 -14.33 -8.58
C VAL A 122 1.99 -15.04 -9.67
N GLN A 123 2.49 -16.14 -10.24
CA GLN A 123 1.81 -16.87 -11.31
C GLN A 123 0.47 -17.49 -10.88
N ARG A 124 0.31 -17.82 -9.59
CA ARG A 124 -0.95 -18.35 -9.03
C ARG A 124 -1.97 -17.27 -8.73
N THR A 125 -1.54 -16.01 -8.69
CA THR A 125 -2.43 -14.88 -8.45
C THR A 125 -2.89 -14.31 -9.79
N SER A 126 -4.10 -14.66 -10.20
CA SER A 126 -4.68 -14.18 -11.46
C SER A 126 -4.90 -12.68 -11.42
N ASP A 127 -4.71 -12.01 -12.56
CA ASP A 127 -4.97 -10.59 -12.77
C ASP A 127 -4.26 -9.69 -11.72
N ALA A 128 -2.96 -9.94 -11.51
CA ALA A 128 -2.18 -9.29 -10.47
C ALA A 128 -1.14 -8.32 -11.03
N VAL A 129 -0.93 -7.23 -10.29
CA VAL A 129 0.23 -6.36 -10.42
C VAL A 129 1.25 -6.75 -9.35
N LEU A 130 2.49 -7.05 -9.76
CA LEU A 130 3.60 -7.29 -8.83
C LEU A 130 4.29 -5.98 -8.46
N VAL A 131 4.43 -5.74 -7.16
CA VAL A 131 5.22 -4.66 -6.59
C VAL A 131 6.31 -5.26 -5.71
N SER A 132 7.55 -5.26 -6.19
CA SER A 132 8.71 -5.76 -5.44
C SER A 132 9.48 -4.58 -4.83
N ILE A 133 9.82 -4.68 -3.55
CA ILE A 133 10.49 -3.64 -2.77
C ILE A 133 11.91 -4.09 -2.44
N HIS A 134 12.88 -3.28 -2.88
CA HIS A 134 14.31 -3.47 -2.65
C HIS A 134 14.98 -2.15 -2.25
N GLN A 135 16.15 -2.25 -1.64
CA GLN A 135 17.05 -1.13 -1.42
C GLN A 135 18.32 -1.35 -2.24
N ASN A 136 18.65 -0.38 -3.10
CA ASN A 136 19.88 -0.46 -3.86
C ASN A 136 21.07 0.08 -3.06
N THR A 137 22.23 -0.52 -3.24
CA THR A 137 23.49 -0.02 -2.73
C THR A 137 24.40 0.32 -3.91
N PHE A 138 24.90 1.55 -3.95
CA PHE A 138 25.87 1.99 -4.93
C PHE A 138 27.18 2.38 -4.20
N PRO A 139 28.34 1.99 -4.73
CA PRO A 139 29.64 2.38 -4.16
C PRO A 139 29.86 3.88 -4.16
N GLU A 140 29.24 4.58 -5.11
CA GLU A 140 29.40 6.01 -5.31
C GLU A 140 28.24 6.77 -4.68
N GLY A 141 28.54 7.55 -3.64
CA GLY A 141 27.54 8.31 -2.87
C GLY A 141 26.78 9.40 -3.63
N LYS A 142 27.13 9.65 -4.90
CA LYS A 142 26.40 10.60 -5.75
C LYS A 142 25.05 10.08 -6.24
N TYR A 143 24.84 8.76 -6.22
CA TYR A 143 23.58 8.15 -6.61
C TYR A 143 22.69 8.00 -5.38
N SER A 144 21.54 8.68 -5.38
CA SER A 144 20.54 8.63 -4.32
C SER A 144 19.15 8.77 -4.91
N GLY A 145 18.14 8.45 -4.12
CA GLY A 145 16.74 8.56 -4.50
C GLY A 145 16.09 7.24 -4.92
N ALA A 146 14.80 7.30 -5.21
CA ALA A 146 14.04 6.15 -5.62
C ALA A 146 14.24 5.84 -7.10
N GLN A 147 14.25 4.55 -7.43
CA GLN A 147 14.37 4.06 -8.80
C GLN A 147 13.34 2.97 -9.03
N VAL A 148 12.59 3.06 -10.12
CA VAL A 148 11.56 2.08 -10.49
C VAL A 148 11.98 1.31 -11.74
N PHE A 149 12.01 -0.01 -11.62
CA PHE A 149 12.22 -0.94 -12.72
C PHE A 149 10.88 -1.53 -13.16
N TYR A 150 10.79 -1.99 -14.41
CA TYR A 150 9.58 -2.60 -14.94
C TYR A 150 9.88 -3.84 -15.78
N ALA A 151 8.91 -4.77 -15.81
CA ALA A 151 8.97 -5.94 -16.67
C ALA A 151 8.43 -5.61 -18.08
N ALA A 152 8.72 -6.47 -19.06
CA ALA A 152 8.25 -6.33 -20.44
C ALA A 152 6.75 -6.70 -20.61
N SER A 153 5.96 -6.67 -19.53
CA SER A 153 4.51 -6.91 -19.59
C SER A 153 3.74 -5.62 -19.97
N PRO A 154 2.59 -5.76 -20.66
CA PRO A 154 1.78 -4.61 -21.04
C PRO A 154 1.41 -3.72 -19.83
N GLY A 155 1.49 -2.39 -20.00
CA GLY A 155 1.17 -1.42 -18.95
C GLY A 155 2.26 -1.19 -17.89
N SER A 156 3.25 -2.09 -17.77
CA SER A 156 4.30 -1.98 -16.75
C SER A 156 5.16 -0.73 -16.90
N LYS A 157 5.51 -0.37 -18.12
CA LYS A 157 6.31 0.82 -18.41
C LYS A 157 5.59 2.12 -18.02
N GLU A 158 4.33 2.23 -18.38
CA GLU A 158 3.50 3.39 -18.09
C GLU A 158 3.26 3.55 -16.59
N LEU A 159 2.97 2.45 -15.91
CA LEU A 159 2.80 2.42 -14.45
C LEU A 159 4.11 2.83 -13.74
N SER A 160 5.23 2.23 -14.14
CA SER A 160 6.54 2.54 -13.54
C SER A 160 6.95 4.00 -13.74
N ALA A 161 6.66 4.57 -14.91
CA ALA A 161 6.97 5.97 -15.19
C ALA A 161 6.18 6.93 -14.28
N ARG A 162 4.89 6.63 -14.01
CA ARG A 162 4.06 7.39 -13.06
C ARG A 162 4.60 7.27 -11.64
N ILE A 163 4.86 6.06 -11.17
CA ILE A 163 5.40 5.82 -9.83
C ILE A 163 6.76 6.53 -9.67
N GLN A 164 7.65 6.44 -10.68
CA GLN A 164 8.95 7.13 -10.65
C GLN A 164 8.78 8.65 -10.53
N ALA A 165 7.87 9.24 -11.30
CA ALA A 165 7.62 10.68 -11.26
C ALA A 165 7.11 11.12 -9.89
N ASP A 166 6.16 10.38 -9.30
CA ASP A 166 5.58 10.68 -7.98
C ASP A 166 6.63 10.52 -6.86
N LEU A 167 7.47 9.48 -6.94
CA LEU A 167 8.55 9.28 -5.97
C LEU A 167 9.61 10.39 -6.04
N VAL A 168 10.00 10.81 -7.24
CA VAL A 168 10.95 11.95 -7.42
C VAL A 168 10.33 13.23 -6.86
N ALA A 169 9.09 13.54 -7.19
CA ALA A 169 8.41 14.73 -6.69
C ALA A 169 8.28 14.75 -5.15
N SER A 170 8.05 13.58 -4.54
CA SER A 170 7.82 13.47 -3.10
C SER A 170 9.09 13.36 -2.27
N LEU A 171 10.12 12.66 -2.77
CA LEU A 171 11.34 12.34 -2.01
C LEU A 171 12.51 13.27 -2.34
N ASN A 172 12.53 13.90 -3.52
CA ASN A 172 13.59 14.80 -3.96
C ASN A 172 13.02 16.17 -4.38
N PRO A 173 12.30 16.90 -3.52
CA PRO A 173 11.75 18.20 -3.86
C PRO A 173 12.92 19.18 -4.04
N GLY A 174 13.27 19.51 -5.29
CA GLY A 174 14.32 20.47 -5.64
C GLY A 174 15.55 19.89 -6.36
N SER A 175 15.50 18.64 -6.81
CA SER A 175 16.51 18.06 -7.71
C SER A 175 16.12 18.25 -9.17
#